data_d3f8f9169436d0683317c67bffe3b9cb
#
_entry.id   d3f8f9169436d0683317c67bffe3b9cb
#
_cell.length_a   1.000
_cell.length_b   1.000
_cell.length_c   1.000
_cell.angle_alpha   90.00
_cell.angle_beta   90.00
_cell.angle_gamma   90.00
#
_symmetry.space_group_name_H-M   'P 1'
#
loop_
_entity.id
_entity.type
_entity.pdbx_description
1 polymer ?
#
loop_
_entity_poly.entity_id
_entity_poly.type
_entity_poly.pdbx_seq_one_letter_code
_entity_poly.pdbx_strand_id
1 'polypeptide(L)'
;VYIKLDGNHLIIPDDVTIGYIEGDGEGTELTRAMINAVNSAIEIAYSGSKSIEWKKIYIGREAYEKYGKYLPRESIEDIRKTVFVMKGPLSSNINGHDININIKRILNLYTDVKCITGLPGLSEGKEIFIFSPSIDEVYHFSYDSEDSDMLRQYLQQSFNISIGGDSDIFLKGTSRYRIIKIASKIAEISSLYGIKRTLVADDYTGSHAPLWVYNTLNKMEMPVEIENLYNLYDEMTSESRFNIFIPDSRLSSLIIKIINARTFFGAILGDFISLFESQSRPSFTEEGYDLADPTSFLLASSMMLRRLNFNDAALILRNALNSVYSDGILPASLNLNNGLKCSDFIDAIVKRMKR
;
A
#
# COMPACT_ATOMS: atom_id res chain seq x y z
N VAL A 1 -1.61 14.37 -19.92
CA VAL A 1 -0.13 14.50 -19.97
C VAL A 1 0.51 13.61 -18.90
N TYR A 2 1.62 12.94 -19.19
CA TYR A 2 2.30 12.07 -18.23
C TYR A 2 3.19 12.87 -17.26
N ILE A 3 3.34 12.34 -16.04
CA ILE A 3 4.32 12.80 -15.06
C ILE A 3 5.73 12.65 -15.68
N LYS A 4 6.55 13.68 -15.55
CA LYS A 4 7.92 13.68 -16.07
C LYS A 4 8.93 13.59 -14.93
N LEU A 5 10.11 13.06 -15.24
CA LEU A 5 11.26 13.03 -14.35
C LEU A 5 12.22 14.16 -14.73
N ASP A 6 12.65 14.92 -13.73
CA ASP A 6 13.75 15.88 -13.84
C ASP A 6 14.75 15.58 -12.72
N GLY A 7 15.82 14.91 -13.06
CA GLY A 7 16.76 14.36 -12.09
C GLY A 7 16.06 13.40 -11.12
N ASN A 8 16.00 13.78 -9.84
CA ASN A 8 15.35 13.02 -8.77
C ASN A 8 13.96 13.56 -8.40
N HIS A 9 13.38 14.47 -9.18
CA HIS A 9 12.12 15.12 -8.89
C HIS A 9 11.06 14.74 -9.92
N LEU A 10 9.81 14.61 -9.46
CA LEU A 10 8.65 14.45 -10.32
C LEU A 10 8.09 15.81 -10.69
N ILE A 11 7.96 16.08 -12.00
CA ILE A 11 7.22 17.22 -12.53
C ILE A 11 5.79 16.72 -12.80
N ILE A 12 4.85 17.25 -12.03
CA ILE A 12 3.43 16.87 -12.10
C ILE A 12 2.68 17.96 -12.85
N PRO A 13 2.09 17.64 -14.02
CA PRO A 13 1.27 18.60 -14.76
C PRO A 13 -0.10 18.78 -14.12
N ASP A 14 -0.76 19.92 -14.38
CA ASP A 14 -2.12 20.16 -13.93
C ASP A 14 -3.13 19.21 -14.59
N ASP A 15 -2.93 18.84 -15.85
CA ASP A 15 -3.68 17.78 -16.54
C ASP A 15 -2.82 16.53 -16.61
N VAL A 16 -3.01 15.62 -15.65
CA VAL A 16 -2.15 14.46 -15.46
C VAL A 16 -2.83 13.15 -15.88
N THR A 17 -2.09 12.27 -16.56
CA THR A 17 -2.56 10.90 -16.86
C THR A 17 -2.13 9.94 -15.76
N ILE A 18 -3.09 9.31 -15.08
CA ILE A 18 -2.91 8.34 -14.01
C ILE A 18 -3.39 6.97 -14.48
N GLY A 19 -2.59 5.94 -14.19
CA GLY A 19 -3.00 4.56 -14.46
C GLY A 19 -4.01 4.04 -13.46
N TYR A 20 -4.86 3.10 -13.88
CA TYR A 20 -5.65 2.30 -12.96
C TYR A 20 -5.74 0.86 -13.40
N ILE A 21 -5.77 -0.03 -12.44
CA ILE A 21 -5.96 -1.48 -12.58
C ILE A 21 -7.25 -1.79 -11.82
N GLU A 22 -8.28 -2.27 -12.50
CA GLU A 22 -9.53 -2.64 -11.83
C GLU A 22 -9.32 -3.79 -10.85
N GLY A 23 -8.53 -4.77 -11.25
CA GLY A 23 -8.32 -5.97 -10.47
C GLY A 23 -9.39 -7.02 -10.71
N ASP A 24 -9.59 -7.89 -9.73
CA ASP A 24 -10.48 -9.04 -9.79
C ASP A 24 -11.68 -8.85 -8.84
N GLY A 25 -12.75 -9.63 -9.02
CA GLY A 25 -13.95 -9.58 -8.18
C GLY A 25 -14.63 -8.21 -8.22
N GLU A 26 -14.90 -7.63 -7.05
CA GLU A 26 -15.54 -6.31 -6.92
C GLU A 26 -14.69 -5.11 -7.41
N GLY A 27 -13.52 -5.36 -7.97
CA GLY A 27 -12.56 -4.34 -8.40
C GLY A 27 -13.12 -3.32 -9.38
N THR A 28 -14.00 -3.73 -10.29
CA THR A 28 -14.70 -2.82 -11.23
C THR A 28 -15.61 -1.82 -10.50
N GLU A 29 -16.35 -2.27 -9.48
CA GLU A 29 -17.22 -1.41 -8.66
C GLU A 29 -16.38 -0.40 -7.88
N LEU A 30 -15.34 -0.87 -7.20
CA LEU A 30 -14.41 -0.04 -6.44
C LEU A 30 -13.75 1.03 -7.31
N THR A 31 -13.32 0.65 -8.52
CA THR A 31 -12.65 1.58 -9.44
C THR A 31 -13.61 2.65 -9.95
N ARG A 32 -14.83 2.27 -10.31
CA ARG A 32 -15.87 3.23 -10.74
C ARG A 32 -16.21 4.22 -9.62
N ALA A 33 -16.39 3.71 -8.41
CA ALA A 33 -16.62 4.50 -7.20
C ALA A 33 -15.49 5.51 -6.95
N MET A 34 -14.25 5.05 -7.01
CA MET A 34 -13.05 5.86 -6.81
C MET A 34 -12.94 6.96 -7.87
N ILE A 35 -13.06 6.63 -9.16
CA ILE A 35 -12.97 7.61 -10.25
C ILE A 35 -14.04 8.70 -10.11
N ASN A 36 -15.28 8.33 -9.80
CA ASN A 36 -16.36 9.30 -9.59
C ASN A 36 -16.04 10.26 -8.44
N ALA A 37 -15.67 9.74 -7.28
CA ALA A 37 -15.38 10.56 -6.11
C ALA A 37 -14.15 11.46 -6.31
N VAL A 38 -13.07 10.93 -6.90
CA VAL A 38 -11.84 11.70 -7.16
C VAL A 38 -12.09 12.82 -8.17
N ASN A 39 -12.77 12.53 -9.28
CA ASN A 39 -13.10 13.56 -10.29
C ASN A 39 -14.01 14.65 -9.70
N SER A 40 -14.99 14.27 -8.87
CA SER A 40 -15.85 15.23 -8.19
C SER A 40 -15.07 16.14 -7.24
N ALA A 41 -14.12 15.59 -6.47
CA ALA A 41 -13.28 16.36 -5.58
C ALA A 41 -12.37 17.34 -6.33
N ILE A 42 -11.78 16.90 -7.45
CA ILE A 42 -10.93 17.73 -8.30
C ILE A 42 -11.73 18.88 -8.93
N GLU A 43 -12.91 18.60 -9.47
CA GLU A 43 -13.77 19.61 -10.08
C GLU A 43 -14.16 20.69 -9.08
N ILE A 44 -14.55 20.28 -7.85
CA ILE A 44 -14.92 21.21 -6.78
C ILE A 44 -13.72 22.04 -6.32
N ALA A 45 -12.53 21.41 -6.21
CA ALA A 45 -11.33 22.08 -5.73
C ALA A 45 -10.76 23.08 -6.74
N TYR A 46 -10.83 22.76 -8.04
CA TYR A 46 -10.02 23.44 -9.06
C TYR A 46 -10.83 24.03 -10.22
N SER A 47 -12.13 23.76 -10.31
CA SER A 47 -13.04 24.33 -11.32
C SER A 47 -12.51 24.23 -12.75
N GLY A 48 -11.96 23.06 -13.10
CA GLY A 48 -11.39 22.76 -14.42
C GLY A 48 -9.94 23.19 -14.64
N SER A 49 -9.27 23.85 -13.67
CA SER A 49 -7.85 24.21 -13.81
C SER A 49 -6.89 23.04 -13.60
N LYS A 50 -7.36 21.93 -13.04
CA LYS A 50 -6.63 20.66 -12.91
C LYS A 50 -7.54 19.50 -13.27
N SER A 51 -6.96 18.45 -13.85
CA SER A 51 -7.71 17.25 -14.21
C SER A 51 -6.87 15.97 -14.13
N ILE A 52 -7.55 14.81 -14.04
CA ILE A 52 -6.95 13.49 -14.20
C ILE A 52 -7.57 12.79 -15.41
N GLU A 53 -6.72 12.39 -16.35
CA GLU A 53 -7.03 11.45 -17.41
C GLU A 53 -6.74 10.03 -16.90
N TRP A 54 -7.74 9.18 -16.85
CA TRP A 54 -7.62 7.83 -16.34
C TRP A 54 -7.26 6.85 -17.45
N LYS A 55 -6.09 6.18 -17.32
CA LYS A 55 -5.62 5.15 -18.25
C LYS A 55 -5.81 3.76 -17.67
N LYS A 56 -6.71 2.97 -18.24
CA LYS A 56 -6.89 1.56 -17.86
C LYS A 56 -5.66 0.73 -18.20
N ILE A 57 -5.18 -0.06 -17.23
CA ILE A 57 -4.06 -0.99 -17.35
C ILE A 57 -4.58 -2.39 -17.03
N TYR A 58 -4.42 -3.31 -17.98
CA TYR A 58 -4.96 -4.66 -17.87
C TYR A 58 -4.00 -5.59 -17.15
N ILE A 59 -4.38 -6.05 -15.95
CA ILE A 59 -3.65 -7.03 -15.14
C ILE A 59 -4.66 -7.95 -14.46
N GLY A 60 -4.31 -9.22 -14.22
CA GLY A 60 -5.19 -10.19 -13.60
C GLY A 60 -6.05 -10.93 -14.62
N ARG A 61 -7.25 -11.31 -14.19
CA ARG A 61 -8.18 -12.13 -15.00
C ARG A 61 -8.55 -11.45 -16.34
N GLU A 62 -8.86 -10.17 -16.31
CA GLU A 62 -9.21 -9.40 -17.52
C GLU A 62 -8.06 -9.36 -18.55
N ALA A 63 -6.82 -9.24 -18.07
CA ALA A 63 -5.65 -9.31 -18.95
C ALA A 63 -5.50 -10.70 -19.59
N TYR A 64 -5.77 -11.75 -18.81
CA TYR A 64 -5.73 -13.11 -19.35
C TYR A 64 -6.79 -13.34 -20.42
N GLU A 65 -8.01 -12.89 -20.20
CA GLU A 65 -9.10 -12.97 -21.18
C GLU A 65 -8.77 -12.22 -22.47
N LYS A 66 -8.12 -11.06 -22.37
CA LYS A 66 -7.80 -10.20 -23.51
C LYS A 66 -6.52 -10.59 -24.25
N TYR A 67 -5.48 -11.01 -23.51
CA TYR A 67 -4.13 -11.19 -24.06
C TYR A 67 -3.54 -12.58 -23.83
N GLY A 68 -4.26 -13.49 -23.15
CA GLY A 68 -3.75 -14.81 -22.76
C GLY A 68 -2.65 -14.79 -21.70
N LYS A 69 -2.46 -13.65 -21.02
CA LYS A 69 -1.42 -13.46 -19.99
C LYS A 69 -1.96 -12.63 -18.84
N TYR A 70 -1.71 -13.05 -17.60
CA TYR A 70 -2.13 -12.32 -16.41
C TYR A 70 -1.34 -11.01 -16.16
N LEU A 71 -0.12 -10.94 -16.66
CA LEU A 71 0.77 -9.77 -16.56
C LEU A 71 1.44 -9.51 -17.91
N PRO A 72 0.76 -8.85 -18.86
CA PRO A 72 1.33 -8.49 -20.15
C PRO A 72 2.49 -7.51 -20.00
N ARG A 73 3.46 -7.56 -20.91
CA ARG A 73 4.59 -6.62 -20.94
C ARG A 73 4.13 -5.18 -21.17
N GLU A 74 3.15 -5.00 -22.01
CA GLU A 74 2.52 -3.71 -22.33
C GLU A 74 1.95 -3.04 -21.07
N SER A 75 1.36 -3.83 -20.17
CA SER A 75 0.84 -3.32 -18.89
C SER A 75 1.95 -2.81 -17.98
N ILE A 76 3.10 -3.48 -17.95
CA ILE A 76 4.28 -3.00 -17.21
C ILE A 76 4.82 -1.69 -17.81
N GLU A 77 4.87 -1.59 -19.14
CA GLU A 77 5.28 -0.35 -19.81
C GLU A 77 4.30 0.80 -19.54
N ASP A 78 3.01 0.51 -19.48
CA ASP A 78 1.99 1.51 -19.15
C ASP A 78 2.12 2.00 -17.70
N ILE A 79 2.41 1.12 -16.74
CA ILE A 79 2.72 1.53 -15.36
C ILE A 79 3.95 2.46 -15.33
N ARG A 80 5.01 2.13 -16.06
CA ARG A 80 6.21 2.97 -16.16
C ARG A 80 5.92 4.35 -16.72
N LYS A 81 5.01 4.45 -17.68
CA LYS A 81 4.61 5.72 -18.30
C LYS A 81 3.73 6.58 -17.40
N THR A 82 2.77 5.96 -16.70
CA THR A 82 1.85 6.68 -15.83
C THR A 82 2.46 7.06 -14.50
N VAL A 83 3.51 6.35 -14.06
CA VAL A 83 4.25 6.56 -12.81
C VAL A 83 3.37 6.31 -11.56
N PHE A 84 2.19 6.92 -11.49
CA PHE A 84 1.20 6.70 -10.43
C PHE A 84 0.05 5.86 -10.95
N VAL A 85 -0.33 4.84 -10.18
CA VAL A 85 -1.39 3.90 -10.53
C VAL A 85 -2.27 3.60 -9.32
N MET A 86 -3.57 3.71 -9.51
CA MET A 86 -4.56 3.16 -8.57
C MET A 86 -4.74 1.68 -8.86
N LYS A 87 -4.53 0.83 -7.87
CA LYS A 87 -4.58 -0.62 -8.03
C LYS A 87 -5.71 -1.22 -7.20
N GLY A 88 -6.73 -1.73 -7.87
CA GLY A 88 -7.79 -2.55 -7.26
C GLY A 88 -7.25 -3.91 -6.77
N PRO A 89 -8.11 -4.72 -6.13
CA PRO A 89 -7.73 -6.01 -5.59
C PRO A 89 -7.33 -6.98 -6.69
N LEU A 90 -6.19 -7.66 -6.53
CA LEU A 90 -5.71 -8.69 -7.45
C LEU A 90 -5.55 -10.02 -6.73
N SER A 91 -5.96 -11.09 -7.40
CA SER A 91 -5.75 -12.47 -6.93
C SER A 91 -4.26 -12.76 -6.81
N SER A 92 -3.84 -13.27 -5.65
CA SER A 92 -2.41 -13.41 -5.32
C SER A 92 -1.75 -14.64 -5.95
N ASN A 93 -2.49 -15.73 -6.14
CA ASN A 93 -1.87 -16.97 -6.62
C ASN A 93 -2.64 -17.54 -7.81
N ILE A 94 -2.09 -17.34 -9.00
CA ILE A 94 -2.63 -17.91 -10.24
C ILE A 94 -1.57 -18.82 -10.84
N ASN A 95 -1.86 -20.12 -10.93
CA ASN A 95 -0.96 -21.15 -11.48
C ASN A 95 0.45 -21.17 -10.83
N GLY A 96 0.52 -20.98 -9.49
CA GLY A 96 1.79 -21.00 -8.76
C GLY A 96 2.61 -19.70 -8.82
N HIS A 97 2.11 -18.66 -9.49
CA HIS A 97 2.77 -17.36 -9.61
C HIS A 97 1.97 -16.27 -8.87
N ASP A 98 2.63 -15.57 -7.97
CA ASP A 98 2.05 -14.38 -7.33
C ASP A 98 2.28 -13.15 -8.22
N ILE A 99 1.18 -12.66 -8.83
CA ILE A 99 1.21 -11.49 -9.72
C ILE A 99 1.66 -10.25 -8.95
N ASN A 100 1.21 -10.09 -7.70
CA ASN A 100 1.56 -8.93 -6.87
C ASN A 100 3.07 -8.90 -6.57
N ILE A 101 3.67 -10.04 -6.27
CA ILE A 101 5.13 -10.15 -6.06
C ILE A 101 5.88 -9.85 -7.35
N ASN A 102 5.41 -10.37 -8.48
CA ASN A 102 6.06 -10.13 -9.78
C ASN A 102 6.05 -8.65 -10.17
N ILE A 103 4.91 -7.95 -10.00
CA ILE A 103 4.82 -6.50 -10.22
C ILE A 103 5.85 -5.75 -9.37
N LYS A 104 5.92 -6.05 -8.07
CA LYS A 104 6.85 -5.43 -7.13
C LYS A 104 8.32 -5.61 -7.58
N ARG A 105 8.69 -6.83 -7.97
CA ARG A 105 10.06 -7.16 -8.42
C ARG A 105 10.42 -6.50 -9.74
N ILE A 106 9.56 -6.59 -10.76
CA ILE A 106 9.80 -6.04 -12.10
C ILE A 106 9.94 -4.51 -12.07
N LEU A 107 9.16 -3.84 -11.22
CA LEU A 107 9.15 -2.38 -11.09
C LEU A 107 10.04 -1.87 -9.96
N ASN A 108 10.75 -2.76 -9.25
CA ASN A 108 11.59 -2.44 -8.08
C ASN A 108 10.83 -1.58 -7.04
N LEU A 109 9.62 -2.00 -6.70
CA LEU A 109 8.80 -1.34 -5.67
C LEU A 109 9.18 -1.90 -4.31
N TYR A 110 10.11 -1.27 -3.63
CA TYR A 110 10.79 -1.80 -2.45
C TYR A 110 10.15 -1.42 -1.10
N THR A 111 9.21 -0.47 -1.08
CA THR A 111 8.56 -0.02 0.15
C THR A 111 7.08 -0.39 0.14
N ASP A 112 6.63 -1.14 1.12
CA ASP A 112 5.21 -1.32 1.44
C ASP A 112 4.83 -0.32 2.54
N VAL A 113 3.84 0.51 2.27
CA VAL A 113 3.28 1.47 3.20
C VAL A 113 1.85 1.08 3.49
N LYS A 114 1.54 0.85 4.77
CA LYS A 114 0.17 0.64 5.24
C LYS A 114 -0.20 1.78 6.16
N CYS A 115 -1.30 2.44 5.88
CA CYS A 115 -1.79 3.53 6.70
C CYS A 115 -3.06 3.12 7.42
N ILE A 116 -3.02 3.21 8.75
CA ILE A 116 -4.20 3.14 9.59
C ILE A 116 -4.68 4.57 9.75
N THR A 117 -5.90 4.83 9.29
CA THR A 117 -6.46 6.16 9.37
C THR A 117 -7.80 6.11 10.07
N GLY A 118 -8.00 6.97 11.08
CA GLY A 118 -9.25 7.04 11.81
C GLY A 118 -10.33 7.73 10.97
N LEU A 119 -11.51 7.10 10.96
CA LEU A 119 -12.77 7.71 10.58
C LEU A 119 -13.68 7.71 11.81
N PRO A 120 -14.66 8.62 11.90
CA PRO A 120 -15.59 8.61 13.03
C PRO A 120 -16.24 7.23 13.23
N GLY A 121 -16.16 6.69 14.45
CA GLY A 121 -16.61 5.33 14.78
C GLY A 121 -15.69 4.19 14.33
N LEU A 122 -14.61 4.48 13.59
CA LEU A 122 -13.63 3.49 13.12
C LEU A 122 -12.21 3.99 13.35
N SER A 123 -11.52 3.49 14.39
CA SER A 123 -10.12 3.88 14.73
C SER A 123 -9.92 5.41 14.84
N GLU A 124 -10.90 6.11 15.41
CA GLU A 124 -10.98 7.57 15.45
C GLU A 124 -9.69 8.20 15.98
N GLY A 125 -9.26 9.27 15.34
CA GLY A 125 -8.04 10.01 15.69
C GLY A 125 -6.73 9.34 15.28
N LYS A 126 -6.73 8.12 14.78
CA LYS A 126 -5.51 7.42 14.37
C LYS A 126 -5.04 7.87 12.98
N GLU A 127 -3.74 8.08 12.84
CA GLU A 127 -3.04 8.29 11.56
C GLU A 127 -1.63 7.70 11.71
N ILE A 128 -1.53 6.39 11.51
CA ILE A 128 -0.31 5.61 11.73
C ILE A 128 0.14 5.05 10.39
N PHE A 129 1.36 5.36 9.97
CA PHE A 129 1.97 4.82 8.76
C PHE A 129 2.97 3.73 9.12
N ILE A 130 2.76 2.53 8.61
CA ILE A 130 3.62 1.37 8.81
C ILE A 130 4.39 1.14 7.52
N PHE A 131 5.71 1.21 7.61
CA PHE A 131 6.64 0.98 6.50
C PHE A 131 7.34 -0.35 6.68
N SER A 132 7.40 -1.13 5.61
CA SER A 132 8.15 -2.38 5.60
C SER A 132 8.75 -2.64 4.21
N PRO A 133 9.78 -3.52 4.09
CA PRO A 133 10.22 -4.00 2.80
C PRO A 133 9.07 -4.68 2.06
N SER A 134 8.83 -4.33 0.79
CA SER A 134 7.79 -4.97 -0.02
C SER A 134 8.31 -6.17 -0.82
N ILE A 135 9.63 -6.29 -0.93
CA ILE A 135 10.34 -7.37 -1.63
C ILE A 135 11.23 -8.05 -0.60
N ASP A 136 10.82 -9.22 -0.17
CA ASP A 136 11.63 -10.11 0.65
C ASP A 136 12.41 -11.07 -0.27
N GLU A 137 13.72 -11.14 -0.06
CA GLU A 137 14.59 -12.15 -0.68
C GLU A 137 14.67 -13.34 0.26
N VAL A 138 13.65 -14.20 0.22
CA VAL A 138 13.59 -15.43 1.01
C VAL A 138 13.67 -16.62 0.07
N TYR A 139 14.63 -17.49 0.31
CA TYR A 139 14.83 -18.75 -0.38
C TYR A 139 14.51 -19.88 0.58
N HIS A 140 13.65 -20.80 0.15
CA HIS A 140 13.28 -21.99 0.90
C HIS A 140 13.90 -23.23 0.26
N PHE A 141 14.55 -24.03 1.07
CA PHE A 141 15.11 -25.32 0.69
C PHE A 141 14.41 -26.40 1.52
N SER A 142 13.61 -27.23 0.86
CA SER A 142 12.91 -28.35 1.51
C SER A 142 13.91 -29.38 2.04
N TYR A 143 13.63 -29.95 3.18
CA TYR A 143 14.52 -30.89 3.86
C TYR A 143 14.89 -32.12 2.98
N ASP A 144 14.02 -32.52 2.05
CA ASP A 144 14.16 -33.67 1.15
C ASP A 144 14.76 -33.30 -0.22
N SER A 145 15.23 -32.07 -0.42
CA SER A 145 15.82 -31.62 -1.68
C SER A 145 17.34 -31.79 -1.71
N GLU A 146 17.91 -32.14 -2.87
CA GLU A 146 19.36 -32.20 -3.09
C GLU A 146 20.02 -30.85 -2.79
N ASP A 147 19.40 -29.74 -3.13
CA ASP A 147 19.90 -28.38 -2.86
C ASP A 147 20.02 -28.11 -1.35
N SER A 148 19.12 -28.67 -0.55
CA SER A 148 19.17 -28.58 0.90
C SER A 148 20.37 -29.33 1.48
N ASP A 149 20.64 -30.52 0.96
CA ASP A 149 21.79 -31.32 1.39
C ASP A 149 23.12 -30.63 1.02
N MET A 150 23.21 -30.10 -0.20
CA MET A 150 24.38 -29.31 -0.63
C MET A 150 24.60 -28.08 0.28
N LEU A 151 23.53 -27.39 0.61
CA LEU A 151 23.58 -26.20 1.47
C LEU A 151 23.99 -26.56 2.90
N ARG A 152 23.49 -27.68 3.48
CA ARG A 152 23.90 -28.18 4.80
C ARG A 152 25.39 -28.49 4.84
N GLN A 153 25.89 -29.19 3.83
CA GLN A 153 27.32 -29.51 3.73
C GLN A 153 28.18 -28.25 3.63
N TYR A 154 27.78 -27.28 2.83
CA TYR A 154 28.48 -26.02 2.70
C TYR A 154 28.49 -25.22 4.01
N LEU A 155 27.37 -25.13 4.72
CA LEU A 155 27.27 -24.44 6.01
C LEU A 155 28.13 -25.12 7.08
N GLN A 156 28.14 -26.45 7.10
CA GLN A 156 28.99 -27.22 8.04
C GLN A 156 30.47 -27.00 7.74
N GLN A 157 30.88 -27.09 6.48
CA GLN A 157 32.30 -27.01 6.10
C GLN A 157 32.85 -25.59 6.19
N SER A 158 32.06 -24.59 5.79
CA SER A 158 32.54 -23.21 5.68
C SER A 158 32.34 -22.39 6.94
N PHE A 159 31.30 -22.70 7.73
CA PHE A 159 30.87 -21.89 8.88
C PHE A 159 30.77 -22.68 10.18
N ASN A 160 31.01 -23.99 10.15
CA ASN A 160 30.80 -24.92 11.28
C ASN A 160 29.34 -24.84 11.83
N ILE A 161 28.35 -24.61 10.94
CA ILE A 161 26.94 -24.63 11.28
C ILE A 161 26.36 -25.98 10.92
N SER A 162 25.83 -26.69 11.91
CA SER A 162 25.18 -27.99 11.76
C SER A 162 23.68 -27.84 11.76
N ILE A 163 23.02 -28.24 10.69
CA ILE A 163 21.54 -28.23 10.56
C ILE A 163 21.06 -29.67 10.39
N GLY A 164 20.04 -30.07 11.15
CA GLY A 164 19.47 -31.42 11.09
C GLY A 164 18.99 -31.79 9.68
N GLY A 165 19.15 -33.08 9.32
CA GLY A 165 18.77 -33.57 7.98
C GLY A 165 17.26 -33.50 7.69
N ASP A 166 16.43 -33.39 8.71
CA ASP A 166 14.98 -33.28 8.66
C ASP A 166 14.45 -31.82 8.77
N SER A 167 15.35 -30.85 8.63
CA SER A 167 15.02 -29.43 8.79
C SER A 167 14.95 -28.73 7.44
N ASP A 168 13.87 -27.98 7.22
CA ASP A 168 13.82 -27.01 6.14
C ASP A 168 14.78 -25.84 6.42
N ILE A 169 15.38 -25.29 5.36
CA ILE A 169 16.30 -24.16 5.48
C ILE A 169 15.68 -22.94 4.78
N PHE A 170 15.67 -21.81 5.49
CA PHE A 170 15.27 -20.53 4.96
C PHE A 170 16.46 -19.57 4.98
N LEU A 171 16.84 -19.05 3.80
CA LEU A 171 17.80 -17.96 3.68
C LEU A 171 17.04 -16.65 3.40
N LYS A 172 17.26 -15.64 4.25
CA LYS A 172 16.70 -14.32 4.06
C LYS A 172 17.83 -13.31 3.77
N GLY A 173 17.75 -12.69 2.59
CA GLY A 173 18.60 -11.57 2.22
C GLY A 173 17.93 -10.24 2.53
N THR A 174 18.65 -9.29 3.13
CA THR A 174 18.17 -7.93 3.38
C THR A 174 19.10 -6.93 2.68
N SER A 175 18.58 -6.23 1.68
CA SER A 175 19.34 -5.25 0.92
C SER A 175 19.47 -3.94 1.68
N ARG A 176 20.70 -3.60 2.11
CA ARG A 176 20.99 -2.30 2.76
C ARG A 176 20.56 -1.12 1.90
N TYR A 177 20.79 -1.18 0.60
CA TYR A 177 20.39 -0.13 -0.34
C TYR A 177 18.89 0.13 -0.31
N ARG A 178 18.07 -0.93 -0.41
CA ARG A 178 16.61 -0.81 -0.35
C ARG A 178 16.13 -0.27 1.00
N ILE A 179 16.71 -0.74 2.10
CA ILE A 179 16.36 -0.28 3.45
C ILE A 179 16.63 1.21 3.64
N ILE A 180 17.76 1.72 3.16
CA ILE A 180 18.06 3.16 3.19
C ILE A 180 17.05 3.95 2.35
N LYS A 181 16.63 3.41 1.21
CA LYS A 181 15.59 4.03 0.37
C LYS A 181 14.23 4.07 1.06
N ILE A 182 13.89 3.05 1.88
CA ILE A 182 12.68 3.07 2.71
C ILE A 182 12.73 4.24 3.70
N ALA A 183 13.86 4.50 4.35
CA ALA A 183 14.01 5.65 5.22
C ALA A 183 13.72 6.99 4.50
N SER A 184 14.16 7.13 3.24
CA SER A 184 13.81 8.30 2.42
C SER A 184 12.31 8.40 2.15
N LYS A 185 11.60 7.26 1.98
CA LYS A 185 10.13 7.26 1.84
C LYS A 185 9.41 7.60 3.13
N ILE A 186 9.94 7.20 4.28
CA ILE A 186 9.45 7.64 5.59
C ILE A 186 9.56 9.17 5.69
N ALA A 187 10.71 9.75 5.35
CA ALA A 187 10.91 11.19 5.37
C ALA A 187 9.93 11.93 4.43
N GLU A 188 9.75 11.42 3.19
CA GLU A 188 8.80 11.96 2.21
C GLU A 188 7.37 11.99 2.76
N ILE A 189 6.88 10.87 3.28
CA ILE A 189 5.52 10.74 3.83
C ILE A 189 5.37 11.57 5.11
N SER A 190 6.39 11.60 5.97
CA SER A 190 6.39 12.45 7.17
C SER A 190 6.20 13.91 6.83
N SER A 191 6.91 14.41 5.82
CA SER A 191 6.76 15.79 5.34
C SER A 191 5.36 16.04 4.78
N LEU A 192 4.85 15.11 3.96
CA LEU A 192 3.55 15.24 3.29
C LEU A 192 2.37 15.27 4.28
N TYR A 193 2.48 14.55 5.40
CA TYR A 193 1.43 14.45 6.42
C TYR A 193 1.73 15.22 7.70
N GLY A 194 2.92 15.83 7.82
CA GLY A 194 3.33 16.52 9.04
C GLY A 194 3.52 15.58 10.24
N ILE A 195 3.95 14.34 10.01
CA ILE A 195 4.26 13.38 11.05
C ILE A 195 5.63 13.70 11.64
N LYS A 196 5.69 13.79 12.98
CA LYS A 196 6.93 14.22 13.67
C LYS A 196 7.67 13.10 14.40
N ARG A 197 7.06 11.94 14.61
CA ARG A 197 7.64 10.81 15.34
C ARG A 197 7.75 9.60 14.46
N THR A 198 8.88 8.91 14.52
CA THR A 198 9.07 7.62 13.83
C THR A 198 9.63 6.59 14.81
N LEU A 199 8.97 5.46 14.92
CA LEU A 199 9.44 4.29 15.65
C LEU A 199 10.08 3.30 14.68
N VAL A 200 11.20 2.76 15.06
CA VAL A 200 11.89 1.69 14.31
C VAL A 200 11.82 0.42 15.14
N ALA A 201 11.07 -0.55 14.68
CA ALA A 201 10.91 -1.82 15.37
C ALA A 201 12.19 -2.64 15.34
N ASP A 202 12.69 -3.04 16.50
CA ASP A 202 13.69 -4.10 16.63
C ASP A 202 12.97 -5.43 16.86
N ASP A 203 13.18 -6.36 15.92
CA ASP A 203 12.53 -7.67 15.92
C ASP A 203 13.43 -8.79 16.50
N TYR A 204 14.59 -8.43 17.03
CA TYR A 204 15.60 -9.35 17.60
C TYR A 204 16.09 -10.45 16.66
N THR A 205 15.84 -10.34 15.35
CA THR A 205 16.32 -11.32 14.36
C THR A 205 17.81 -11.20 14.07
N GLY A 206 18.48 -10.21 14.67
CA GLY A 206 19.87 -9.86 14.37
C GLY A 206 20.05 -9.13 13.03
N SER A 207 18.96 -8.73 12.38
CA SER A 207 19.00 -7.92 11.17
C SER A 207 19.51 -6.51 11.48
N HIS A 208 20.38 -5.98 10.62
CA HIS A 208 20.83 -4.59 10.72
C HIS A 208 19.81 -3.58 10.13
N ALA A 209 18.69 -4.03 9.59
CA ALA A 209 17.72 -3.16 8.93
C ALA A 209 17.17 -2.05 9.85
N PRO A 210 16.78 -2.32 11.12
CA PRO A 210 16.37 -1.28 12.06
C PRO A 210 17.44 -0.20 12.24
N LEU A 211 18.68 -0.61 12.44
CA LEU A 211 19.80 0.31 12.65
C LEU A 211 20.12 1.16 11.41
N TRP A 212 19.98 0.59 10.20
CA TRP A 212 20.18 1.34 8.96
C TRP A 212 19.11 2.41 8.76
N VAL A 213 17.84 2.11 9.07
CA VAL A 213 16.74 3.10 9.02
C VAL A 213 16.97 4.18 10.07
N TYR A 214 17.21 3.80 11.33
CA TYR A 214 17.47 4.73 12.42
C TYR A 214 18.60 5.70 12.07
N ASN A 215 19.77 5.19 11.69
CA ASN A 215 20.92 6.03 11.35
C ASN A 215 20.67 6.95 10.16
N THR A 216 19.85 6.51 9.19
CA THR A 216 19.52 7.33 8.01
C THR A 216 18.58 8.46 8.37
N LEU A 217 17.52 8.18 9.13
CA LEU A 217 16.57 9.20 9.60
C LEU A 217 17.23 10.18 10.56
N ASN A 218 18.08 9.69 11.47
CA ASN A 218 18.82 10.55 12.40
C ASN A 218 19.77 11.52 11.66
N LYS A 219 20.43 11.08 10.57
CA LYS A 219 21.22 11.97 9.69
C LYS A 219 20.36 13.00 8.95
N MET A 220 19.08 12.75 8.78
CA MET A 220 18.10 13.70 8.22
C MET A 220 17.48 14.59 9.30
N GLU A 221 17.98 14.52 10.53
CA GLU A 221 17.49 15.28 11.70
C GLU A 221 16.01 15.01 12.02
N MET A 222 15.52 13.82 11.67
CA MET A 222 14.16 13.41 11.97
C MET A 222 14.08 12.78 13.36
N PRO A 223 13.04 13.11 14.17
CA PRO A 223 12.78 12.42 15.43
C PRO A 223 12.51 10.94 15.19
N VAL A 224 13.45 10.10 15.65
CA VAL A 224 13.42 8.65 15.45
C VAL A 224 13.88 7.92 16.71
N GLU A 225 13.18 6.86 17.07
CA GLU A 225 13.46 6.02 18.24
C GLU A 225 13.48 4.55 17.80
N ILE A 226 14.32 3.75 18.44
CA ILE A 226 14.26 2.29 18.29
C ILE A 226 13.38 1.76 19.42
N GLU A 227 12.37 0.99 19.07
CA GLU A 227 11.44 0.40 20.01
C GLU A 227 11.35 -1.11 19.83
N ASN A 228 11.14 -1.81 20.94
CA ASN A 228 10.92 -3.24 20.94
C ASN A 228 9.60 -3.56 20.25
N LEU A 229 9.58 -4.59 19.41
CA LEU A 229 8.39 -5.03 18.70
C LEU A 229 7.20 -5.31 19.65
N TYR A 230 7.46 -5.81 20.86
CA TYR A 230 6.40 -6.08 21.85
C TYR A 230 5.73 -4.83 22.38
N ASN A 231 6.45 -3.73 22.50
CA ASN A 231 5.92 -2.45 22.98
C ASN A 231 5.13 -1.69 21.91
N LEU A 232 5.29 -2.04 20.63
CA LEU A 232 4.59 -1.36 19.53
C LEU A 232 3.06 -1.42 19.68
N TYR A 233 2.52 -2.50 20.27
CA TYR A 233 1.08 -2.59 20.51
C TYR A 233 0.60 -1.48 21.45
N ASP A 234 1.31 -1.25 22.55
CA ASP A 234 0.98 -0.20 23.53
C ASP A 234 1.12 1.18 22.92
N GLU A 235 2.19 1.42 22.14
CA GLU A 235 2.38 2.65 21.39
C GLU A 235 1.24 2.92 20.39
N MET A 236 0.85 1.91 19.61
CA MET A 236 -0.24 2.02 18.63
C MET A 236 -1.61 2.19 19.27
N THR A 237 -1.80 1.77 20.51
CA THR A 237 -3.04 1.97 21.26
C THR A 237 -3.09 3.30 21.99
N SER A 238 -1.97 3.76 22.55
CA SER A 238 -1.86 5.00 23.32
C SER A 238 -1.69 6.24 22.46
N GLU A 239 -0.88 6.17 21.41
CA GLU A 239 -0.63 7.30 20.51
C GLU A 239 -1.45 7.23 19.23
N SER A 240 -1.70 8.40 18.65
CA SER A 240 -2.60 8.52 17.50
C SER A 240 -1.89 8.86 16.19
N ARG A 241 -0.65 9.39 16.22
CA ARG A 241 -0.07 9.97 15.00
C ARG A 241 1.45 9.84 14.93
N PHE A 242 1.94 8.80 14.25
CA PHE A 242 3.36 8.51 14.08
C PHE A 242 3.63 7.53 12.94
N ASN A 243 4.90 7.36 12.58
CA ASN A 243 5.36 6.33 11.66
C ASN A 243 5.95 5.16 12.41
N ILE A 244 5.88 3.97 11.81
CA ILE A 244 6.58 2.77 12.27
C ILE A 244 7.33 2.15 11.09
N PHE A 245 8.60 1.83 11.27
CA PHE A 245 9.31 0.91 10.38
C PHE A 245 9.34 -0.48 10.98
N ILE A 246 8.90 -1.48 10.23
CA ILE A 246 8.94 -2.90 10.60
C ILE A 246 9.78 -3.64 9.57
N PRO A 247 10.87 -4.35 9.97
CA PRO A 247 11.81 -4.96 9.03
C PRO A 247 11.29 -6.21 8.31
N ASP A 248 10.06 -6.65 8.61
CA ASP A 248 9.41 -7.80 7.97
C ASP A 248 7.97 -7.46 7.53
N SER A 249 7.67 -7.69 6.25
CA SER A 249 6.35 -7.38 5.67
C SER A 249 5.21 -8.23 6.24
N ARG A 250 5.50 -9.45 6.69
CA ARG A 250 4.52 -10.35 7.29
C ARG A 250 4.13 -9.87 8.67
N LEU A 251 5.10 -9.42 9.47
CA LEU A 251 4.86 -8.80 10.77
C LEU A 251 4.04 -7.52 10.65
N SER A 252 4.32 -6.67 9.64
CA SER A 252 3.54 -5.46 9.42
C SER A 252 2.07 -5.76 9.14
N SER A 253 1.78 -6.82 8.40
CA SER A 253 0.41 -7.27 8.13
C SER A 253 -0.28 -7.89 9.35
N LEU A 254 0.48 -8.59 10.19
CA LEU A 254 -0.03 -9.19 11.43
C LEU A 254 -0.40 -8.11 12.46
N ILE A 255 0.43 -7.11 12.64
CA ILE A 255 0.19 -6.01 13.57
C ILE A 255 -1.13 -5.29 13.26
N ILE A 256 -1.43 -5.00 11.99
CA ILE A 256 -2.72 -4.39 11.59
C ILE A 256 -3.91 -5.24 12.03
N LYS A 257 -3.80 -6.56 11.93
CA LYS A 257 -4.85 -7.47 12.38
C LYS A 257 -5.00 -7.49 13.90
N ILE A 258 -3.87 -7.50 14.62
CA ILE A 258 -3.86 -7.53 16.09
C ILE A 258 -4.54 -6.29 16.67
N ILE A 259 -4.26 -5.11 16.14
CA ILE A 259 -4.89 -3.86 16.58
C ILE A 259 -6.32 -3.70 16.05
N ASN A 260 -6.82 -4.67 15.30
CA ASN A 260 -8.17 -4.68 14.72
C ASN A 260 -8.50 -3.39 13.96
N ALA A 261 -7.53 -2.88 13.21
CA ALA A 261 -7.74 -1.70 12.37
C ALA A 261 -8.77 -2.01 11.28
N ARG A 262 -9.92 -1.34 11.36
CA ARG A 262 -11.02 -1.55 10.40
C ARG A 262 -10.86 -0.70 9.14
N THR A 263 -10.13 0.39 9.23
CA THR A 263 -9.85 1.29 8.11
C THR A 263 -8.34 1.38 7.90
N PHE A 264 -7.87 0.71 6.88
CA PHE A 264 -6.49 0.85 6.44
C PHE A 264 -6.42 0.78 4.91
N PHE A 265 -5.45 1.45 4.37
CA PHE A 265 -5.14 1.46 2.94
C PHE A 265 -3.63 1.39 2.75
N GLY A 266 -3.17 1.28 1.52
CA GLY A 266 -1.75 1.15 1.30
C GLY A 266 -1.24 1.80 0.02
N ALA A 267 0.09 1.84 -0.04
CA ALA A 267 0.82 2.15 -1.24
C ALA A 267 2.10 1.32 -1.31
N ILE A 268 2.47 0.93 -2.51
CA ILE A 268 3.73 0.24 -2.77
C ILE A 268 4.60 1.19 -3.59
N LEU A 269 5.74 1.57 -3.03
CA LEU A 269 6.55 2.65 -3.54
C LEU A 269 7.92 2.15 -4.02
N GLY A 270 8.29 2.60 -5.21
CA GLY A 270 9.65 2.55 -5.73
C GLY A 270 10.33 3.92 -5.68
N ASP A 271 11.37 4.13 -6.49
CA ASP A 271 12.02 5.44 -6.58
C ASP A 271 11.02 6.51 -7.05
N PHE A 272 10.28 6.24 -8.11
CA PHE A 272 9.30 7.14 -8.70
C PHE A 272 7.91 6.51 -8.81
N ILE A 273 7.84 5.25 -9.24
CA ILE A 273 6.59 4.54 -9.44
C ILE A 273 5.91 4.28 -8.09
N SER A 274 4.60 4.51 -8.08
CA SER A 274 3.77 4.29 -6.89
C SER A 274 2.47 3.62 -7.27
N LEU A 275 2.17 2.52 -6.60
CA LEU A 275 0.89 1.84 -6.69
C LEU A 275 0.11 2.15 -5.40
N PHE A 276 -1.08 2.71 -5.51
CA PHE A 276 -1.98 2.99 -4.39
C PHE A 276 -3.10 1.96 -4.37
N GLU A 277 -3.32 1.31 -3.24
CA GLU A 277 -4.21 0.15 -3.18
C GLU A 277 -5.11 0.13 -1.94
N SER A 278 -6.28 -0.50 -2.08
CA SER A 278 -7.25 -0.64 -1.00
C SER A 278 -6.84 -1.64 0.08
N GLN A 279 -5.80 -2.46 -0.12
CA GLN A 279 -5.42 -3.57 0.77
C GLN A 279 -6.51 -4.65 0.97
N SER A 280 -7.61 -4.59 0.20
CA SER A 280 -8.64 -5.64 0.19
C SER A 280 -8.21 -6.84 -0.65
N ARG A 281 -8.75 -8.01 -0.32
CA ARG A 281 -8.69 -9.19 -1.19
C ARG A 281 -9.87 -9.14 -2.16
N PRO A 282 -9.73 -9.64 -3.39
CA PRO A 282 -10.87 -9.69 -4.31
C PRO A 282 -11.99 -10.57 -3.73
N SER A 283 -13.21 -10.05 -3.73
CA SER A 283 -14.43 -10.77 -3.39
C SER A 283 -15.18 -11.12 -4.67
N PHE A 284 -15.20 -12.41 -5.02
CA PHE A 284 -15.93 -12.90 -6.19
C PHE A 284 -17.40 -13.17 -5.88
N THR A 285 -17.76 -13.30 -4.61
CA THR A 285 -19.14 -13.52 -4.17
C THR A 285 -19.97 -12.24 -4.16
N GLU A 286 -19.30 -11.10 -4.13
CA GLU A 286 -19.92 -9.77 -4.13
C GLU A 286 -19.83 -9.06 -5.49
N GLU A 287 -19.13 -9.68 -6.46
CA GLU A 287 -18.96 -9.15 -7.81
C GLU A 287 -20.31 -8.91 -8.50
N GLY A 288 -20.57 -7.68 -8.91
CA GLY A 288 -21.80 -7.29 -9.62
C GLY A 288 -23.02 -6.98 -8.74
N TYR A 289 -22.90 -7.09 -7.41
CA TYR A 289 -24.02 -6.80 -6.48
C TYR A 289 -24.03 -5.38 -5.93
N ASP A 290 -23.05 -4.55 -6.28
CA ASP A 290 -22.88 -3.17 -5.79
C ASP A 290 -22.73 -3.10 -4.25
N LEU A 291 -22.07 -4.07 -3.66
CA LEU A 291 -21.86 -4.20 -2.21
C LEU A 291 -20.44 -3.86 -1.75
N ALA A 292 -19.53 -3.59 -2.67
CA ALA A 292 -18.13 -3.27 -2.37
C ALA A 292 -18.00 -2.05 -1.44
N ASP A 293 -17.06 -2.13 -0.49
CA ASP A 293 -16.71 -0.99 0.36
C ASP A 293 -15.59 -0.16 -0.26
N PRO A 294 -15.87 1.04 -0.80
CA PRO A 294 -14.86 1.84 -1.45
C PRO A 294 -13.96 2.62 -0.48
N THR A 295 -14.23 2.59 0.81
CA THR A 295 -13.60 3.48 1.82
C THR A 295 -12.09 3.44 1.77
N SER A 296 -11.48 2.26 1.85
CA SER A 296 -10.01 2.14 1.84
C SER A 296 -9.40 2.56 0.50
N PHE A 297 -10.11 2.33 -0.61
CA PHE A 297 -9.63 2.77 -1.93
C PHE A 297 -9.73 4.29 -2.12
N LEU A 298 -10.76 4.94 -1.56
CA LEU A 298 -10.88 6.40 -1.50
C LEU A 298 -9.79 7.02 -0.61
N LEU A 299 -9.45 6.38 0.49
CA LEU A 299 -8.34 6.81 1.35
C LEU A 299 -6.98 6.69 0.65
N ALA A 300 -6.77 5.61 -0.11
CA ALA A 300 -5.58 5.44 -0.95
C ALA A 300 -5.51 6.51 -2.05
N SER A 301 -6.64 6.86 -2.67
CA SER A 301 -6.69 7.94 -3.66
C SER A 301 -6.46 9.32 -3.06
N SER A 302 -6.86 9.57 -1.82
CA SER A 302 -6.48 10.80 -1.11
C SER A 302 -4.95 10.91 -0.92
N MET A 303 -4.26 9.80 -0.67
CA MET A 303 -2.80 9.76 -0.62
C MET A 303 -2.18 10.05 -1.99
N MET A 304 -2.72 9.47 -3.05
CA MET A 304 -2.31 9.77 -4.43
C MET A 304 -2.46 11.26 -4.75
N LEU A 305 -3.60 11.85 -4.45
CA LEU A 305 -3.89 13.27 -4.68
C LEU A 305 -2.90 14.18 -3.95
N ARG A 306 -2.56 13.88 -2.70
CA ARG A 306 -1.52 14.62 -1.96
C ARG A 306 -0.16 14.54 -2.64
N ARG A 307 0.23 13.36 -3.14
CA ARG A 307 1.49 13.19 -3.87
C ARG A 307 1.50 13.84 -5.25
N LEU A 308 0.33 14.09 -5.82
CA LEU A 308 0.14 14.92 -7.03
C LEU A 308 0.13 16.43 -6.73
N ASN A 309 0.29 16.87 -5.48
CA ASN A 309 0.07 18.25 -5.05
C ASN A 309 -1.36 18.75 -5.33
N PHE A 310 -2.34 17.85 -5.38
CA PHE A 310 -3.76 18.15 -5.48
C PHE A 310 -4.37 18.16 -4.07
N ASN A 311 -3.77 18.98 -3.20
CA ASN A 311 -4.04 18.96 -1.75
C ASN A 311 -5.46 19.34 -1.39
N ASP A 312 -6.07 20.31 -2.10
CA ASP A 312 -7.45 20.75 -1.83
C ASP A 312 -8.45 19.65 -2.18
N ALA A 313 -8.26 18.94 -3.30
CA ALA A 313 -9.09 17.81 -3.66
C ALA A 313 -8.94 16.65 -2.66
N ALA A 314 -7.71 16.37 -2.19
CA ALA A 314 -7.47 15.37 -1.16
C ALA A 314 -8.18 15.72 0.16
N LEU A 315 -8.19 16.99 0.55
CA LEU A 315 -8.84 17.49 1.76
C LEU A 315 -10.39 17.41 1.62
N ILE A 316 -10.94 17.84 0.50
CA ILE A 316 -12.38 17.75 0.20
C ILE A 316 -12.86 16.31 0.29
N LEU A 317 -12.16 15.38 -0.37
CA LEU A 317 -12.48 13.95 -0.34
C LEU A 317 -12.46 13.41 1.10
N ARG A 318 -11.42 13.75 1.85
CA ARG A 318 -11.25 13.29 3.23
C ARG A 318 -12.33 13.82 4.16
N ASN A 319 -12.65 15.13 4.06
CA ASN A 319 -13.67 15.76 4.87
C ASN A 319 -15.06 15.20 4.56
N ALA A 320 -15.36 14.92 3.28
CA ALA A 320 -16.62 14.31 2.88
C ALA A 320 -16.76 12.89 3.46
N LEU A 321 -15.70 12.07 3.42
CA LEU A 321 -15.67 10.77 4.08
C LEU A 321 -15.94 10.90 5.59
N ASN A 322 -15.21 11.77 6.27
CA ASN A 322 -15.40 11.99 7.71
C ASN A 322 -16.86 12.40 8.03
N SER A 323 -17.44 13.29 7.23
CA SER A 323 -18.82 13.76 7.43
C SER A 323 -19.84 12.62 7.26
N VAL A 324 -19.69 11.78 6.25
CA VAL A 324 -20.59 10.65 6.01
C VAL A 324 -20.51 9.65 7.16
N TYR A 325 -19.32 9.33 7.65
CA TYR A 325 -19.12 8.44 8.79
C TYR A 325 -19.63 9.06 10.12
N SER A 326 -19.44 10.36 10.33
CA SER A 326 -19.97 11.07 11.52
C SER A 326 -21.49 11.06 11.56
N ASP A 327 -22.15 11.07 10.41
CA ASP A 327 -23.61 10.98 10.30
C ASP A 327 -24.13 9.53 10.44
N GLY A 328 -23.24 8.54 10.67
CA GLY A 328 -23.60 7.12 10.79
C GLY A 328 -23.97 6.46 9.46
N ILE A 329 -23.66 7.09 8.32
CA ILE A 329 -23.88 6.53 6.99
C ILE A 329 -22.72 5.60 6.67
N LEU A 330 -22.99 4.31 6.55
CA LEU A 330 -22.00 3.27 6.37
C LEU A 330 -22.24 2.47 5.09
N PRO A 331 -21.22 1.90 4.46
CA PRO A 331 -21.40 0.96 3.36
C PRO A 331 -22.03 -0.35 3.85
N ALA A 332 -22.67 -1.10 2.95
CA ALA A 332 -23.40 -2.32 3.25
C ALA A 332 -22.52 -3.39 3.94
N SER A 333 -21.24 -3.46 3.61
CA SER A 333 -20.27 -4.37 4.22
C SER A 333 -20.05 -4.15 5.72
N LEU A 334 -20.23 -2.92 6.21
CA LEU A 334 -20.10 -2.55 7.63
C LEU A 334 -21.42 -2.58 8.39
N ASN A 335 -22.54 -2.51 7.68
CA ASN A 335 -23.89 -2.52 8.27
C ASN A 335 -24.86 -3.28 7.37
N LEU A 336 -24.95 -4.60 7.55
CA LEU A 336 -25.77 -5.48 6.71
C LEU A 336 -27.28 -5.16 6.67
N ASN A 337 -27.79 -4.46 7.69
CA ASN A 337 -29.23 -4.17 7.76
C ASN A 337 -29.60 -2.82 7.11
N ASN A 338 -28.75 -1.79 7.26
CA ASN A 338 -29.08 -0.41 6.86
C ASN A 338 -27.92 0.26 6.11
N GLY A 339 -26.86 -0.46 5.73
CA GLY A 339 -25.74 0.09 4.98
C GLY A 339 -26.13 0.39 3.53
N LEU A 340 -25.48 1.38 2.96
CA LEU A 340 -25.68 1.79 1.58
C LEU A 340 -24.93 0.89 0.60
N LYS A 341 -25.51 0.68 -0.58
CA LYS A 341 -24.80 0.13 -1.72
C LYS A 341 -23.60 1.00 -2.09
N CYS A 342 -22.61 0.45 -2.77
CA CYS A 342 -21.40 1.17 -3.16
C CYS A 342 -21.73 2.47 -3.93
N SER A 343 -22.60 2.41 -4.92
CA SER A 343 -23.02 3.57 -5.70
C SER A 343 -23.72 4.65 -4.85
N ASP A 344 -24.68 4.24 -3.99
CA ASP A 344 -25.42 5.16 -3.12
C ASP A 344 -24.49 5.79 -2.06
N PHE A 345 -23.50 5.02 -1.57
CA PHE A 345 -22.51 5.53 -0.63
C PHE A 345 -21.61 6.58 -1.27
N ILE A 346 -21.19 6.39 -2.53
CA ILE A 346 -20.46 7.41 -3.29
C ILE A 346 -21.29 8.66 -3.52
N ASP A 347 -22.57 8.53 -3.86
CA ASP A 347 -23.46 9.67 -4.05
C ASP A 347 -23.60 10.47 -2.75
N ALA A 348 -23.68 9.80 -1.60
CA ALA A 348 -23.67 10.46 -0.29
C ALA A 348 -22.36 11.23 -0.04
N ILE A 349 -21.21 10.67 -0.38
CA ILE A 349 -19.90 11.33 -0.27
C ILE A 349 -19.83 12.55 -1.19
N VAL A 350 -20.16 12.40 -2.48
CA VAL A 350 -20.12 13.49 -3.46
C VAL A 350 -21.07 14.65 -3.05
N LYS A 351 -22.23 14.33 -2.47
CA LYS A 351 -23.14 15.33 -1.93
C LYS A 351 -22.54 16.12 -0.77
N ARG A 352 -21.69 15.48 0.06
CA ARG A 352 -21.00 16.15 1.18
C ARG A 352 -19.85 17.04 0.69
N MET A 353 -19.19 16.71 -0.42
CA MET A 353 -18.13 17.54 -1.01
C MET A 353 -18.65 18.93 -1.46
N LYS A 354 -19.92 19.04 -1.81
CA LYS A 354 -20.55 20.28 -2.31
C LYS A 354 -21.04 21.22 -1.19
N ARG A 355 -20.91 20.80 0.06
CA ARG A 355 -21.31 21.58 1.25
C ARG A 355 -20.10 22.24 1.90
#